data_2b187900e1099d650b84f7f5b1277877
#
_entry.id   2b187900e1099d650b84f7f5b1277877
#
_cell.length_a   1.000
_cell.length_b   1.000
_cell.length_c   1.000
_cell.angle_alpha   90.00
_cell.angle_beta   90.00
_cell.angle_gamma   90.00
#
_symmetry.space_group_name_H-M   'P 1'
#
loop_
_entity.id
_entity.type
_entity.pdbx_description
1 polymer ?
#
loop_
_entity_poly.entity_id
_entity_poly.type
_entity_poly.pdbx_seq_one_letter_code
_entity_poly.pdbx_strand_id
1 'polypeptide(L)'
;KNPYTILLSRKTVLAGCGGASSFLDSGKLGAVAEKTPVLDAAVSSAKEAVPNSAWFSGGLFLSDGTLLYLAEDISSQNVLDQLIGSALRDGVDTAETFAVLKGNCVVETMRKAVIAKIPVFAVCGAVTAAAKKTADEAGLRLI
;
A
#
# COMPACT_ATOMS: atom_id res chain seq x y z
N LYS A 1 37.09 4.17 -4.06
CA LYS A 1 35.84 4.02 -4.88
C LYS A 1 35.53 5.34 -5.56
N ASN A 2 35.29 5.30 -6.86
CA ASN A 2 34.91 6.50 -7.61
C ASN A 2 33.50 6.95 -7.16
N PRO A 3 33.32 8.17 -6.62
CA PRO A 3 32.04 8.65 -6.16
C PRO A 3 30.98 8.68 -7.28
N TYR A 4 31.40 8.80 -8.52
CA TYR A 4 30.49 8.77 -9.67
C TYR A 4 29.88 7.38 -9.92
N THR A 5 30.58 6.32 -9.56
CA THR A 5 30.07 4.94 -9.66
C THR A 5 28.90 4.70 -8.68
N ILE A 6 28.96 5.34 -7.51
CA ILE A 6 27.87 5.26 -6.51
C ILE A 6 26.64 6.02 -7.00
N LEU A 7 26.83 7.15 -7.67
CA LEU A 7 25.72 7.92 -8.26
C LEU A 7 25.04 7.18 -9.40
N LEU A 8 25.80 6.47 -10.24
CA LEU A 8 25.27 5.68 -11.34
C LEU A 8 24.54 4.40 -10.89
N SER A 9 24.90 3.88 -9.73
CA SER A 9 24.23 2.69 -9.16
C SER A 9 22.94 3.03 -8.41
N ARG A 10 22.70 4.29 -8.08
CA ARG A 10 21.45 4.72 -7.46
C ARG A 10 20.38 4.89 -8.53
N LYS A 11 19.28 4.17 -8.36
CA LYS A 11 18.10 4.41 -9.18
C LYS A 11 17.64 5.85 -8.96
N THR A 12 17.67 6.64 -10.02
CA THR A 12 17.17 8.00 -9.98
C THR A 12 15.66 7.96 -9.83
N VAL A 13 15.17 8.46 -8.71
CA VAL A 13 13.73 8.68 -8.53
C VAL A 13 13.41 9.98 -9.25
N LEU A 14 12.74 9.87 -10.40
CA LEU A 14 12.26 11.05 -11.10
C LEU A 14 11.08 11.63 -10.33
N ALA A 15 11.25 12.86 -9.81
CA ALA A 15 10.15 13.62 -9.29
C ALA A 15 9.27 14.07 -10.45
N GLY A 16 8.12 13.45 -10.59
CA GLY A 16 7.19 13.81 -11.65
C GLY A 16 5.87 13.09 -11.50
N CYS A 17 4.80 13.78 -11.86
CA CYS A 17 3.46 13.21 -11.83
C CYS A 17 3.37 11.98 -12.73
N GLY A 18 3.29 10.80 -12.14
CA GLY A 18 2.92 9.55 -12.81
C GLY A 18 3.94 8.92 -13.74
N GLY A 19 5.02 9.61 -14.10
CA GLY A 19 5.98 9.08 -15.10
C GLY A 19 6.95 8.05 -14.55
N ALA A 20 7.40 8.21 -13.32
CA ALA A 20 8.44 7.35 -12.72
C ALA A 20 7.97 5.93 -12.44
N SER A 21 6.70 5.76 -12.13
CA SER A 21 6.12 4.45 -11.80
C SER A 21 6.03 3.53 -13.03
N SER A 22 5.97 4.07 -14.24
CA SER A 22 5.90 3.26 -15.47
C SER A 22 7.18 2.48 -15.76
N PHE A 23 8.31 2.85 -15.16
CA PHE A 23 9.58 2.14 -15.29
C PHE A 23 9.77 1.00 -14.29
N LEU A 24 8.89 0.89 -13.30
CA LEU A 24 8.93 -0.21 -12.34
C LEU A 24 8.11 -1.37 -12.90
N ASP A 25 8.82 -2.39 -13.34
CA ASP A 25 8.21 -3.67 -13.68
C ASP A 25 7.58 -4.28 -12.42
N SER A 26 6.30 -4.60 -12.49
CA SER A 26 5.57 -5.22 -11.38
C SER A 26 6.21 -6.53 -10.92
N GLY A 27 6.82 -7.28 -11.84
CA GLY A 27 7.58 -8.49 -11.52
C GLY A 27 8.79 -8.27 -10.60
N LYS A 28 9.28 -7.02 -10.50
CA LYS A 28 10.39 -6.66 -9.62
C LYS A 28 9.96 -6.25 -8.21
N LEU A 29 8.68 -6.09 -7.97
CA LEU A 29 8.17 -5.69 -6.65
C LEU A 29 8.21 -6.83 -5.63
N GLY A 30 8.40 -8.05 -6.10
CA GLY A 30 8.42 -9.24 -5.28
C GLY A 30 7.03 -9.74 -4.92
N ALA A 31 6.98 -10.94 -4.36
CA ALA A 31 5.73 -11.54 -3.92
C ALA A 31 5.34 -11.10 -2.51
N VAL A 32 4.04 -11.03 -2.28
CA VAL A 32 3.44 -10.79 -0.98
C VAL A 32 2.75 -12.08 -0.53
N ALA A 33 2.86 -12.42 0.74
CA ALA A 33 2.22 -13.61 1.30
C ALA A 33 1.47 -13.25 2.58
N GLU A 34 0.23 -13.72 2.67
CA GLU A 34 -0.60 -13.61 3.86
C GLU A 34 -0.16 -14.68 4.87
N LYS A 35 0.57 -14.26 5.90
CA LYS A 35 1.08 -15.16 6.95
C LYS A 35 -0.01 -15.60 7.91
N THR A 36 -0.83 -14.66 8.34
CA THR A 36 -1.98 -14.89 9.22
C THR A 36 -3.24 -14.57 8.45
N PRO A 37 -4.19 -15.50 8.31
CA PRO A 37 -5.42 -15.24 7.56
C PRO A 37 -6.20 -14.07 8.12
N VAL A 38 -6.57 -13.13 7.24
CA VAL A 38 -7.45 -12.01 7.59
C VAL A 38 -8.88 -12.41 7.27
N LEU A 39 -9.74 -12.41 8.28
CA LEU A 39 -11.13 -12.81 8.14
C LEU A 39 -11.96 -11.67 7.52
N ASP A 40 -12.95 -12.02 6.72
CA ASP A 40 -13.86 -11.05 6.10
C ASP A 40 -14.58 -10.17 7.12
N ALA A 41 -14.94 -10.74 8.28
CA ALA A 41 -15.53 -9.99 9.38
C ALA A 41 -14.61 -8.89 9.91
N ALA A 42 -13.30 -9.17 10.02
CA ALA A 42 -12.32 -8.18 10.44
C ALA A 42 -12.19 -7.04 9.42
N VAL A 43 -12.21 -7.37 8.13
CA VAL A 43 -12.19 -6.38 7.04
C VAL A 43 -13.45 -5.51 7.06
N SER A 44 -14.61 -6.11 7.25
CA SER A 44 -15.89 -5.37 7.32
C SER A 44 -15.89 -4.38 8.48
N SER A 45 -15.47 -4.80 9.67
CA SER A 45 -15.35 -3.92 10.84
C SER A 45 -14.30 -2.81 10.61
N ALA A 46 -13.20 -3.14 9.97
CA ALA A 46 -12.15 -2.18 9.64
C ALA A 46 -12.65 -1.10 8.67
N LYS A 47 -13.45 -1.48 7.67
CA LYS A 47 -14.06 -0.51 6.74
C LYS A 47 -14.94 0.50 7.46
N GLU A 48 -15.67 0.06 8.49
CA GLU A 48 -16.50 0.94 9.31
C GLU A 48 -15.66 1.84 10.22
N ALA A 49 -14.53 1.33 10.72
CA ALA A 49 -13.63 2.07 11.61
C ALA A 49 -12.87 3.21 10.89
N VAL A 50 -12.65 3.11 9.58
CA VAL A 50 -12.02 4.17 8.80
C VAL A 50 -13.04 5.29 8.56
N PRO A 51 -12.78 6.53 9.03
CA PRO A 51 -13.71 7.64 8.84
C PRO A 51 -13.93 7.98 7.37
N ASN A 52 -15.15 8.41 7.03
CA ASN A 52 -15.38 9.03 5.74
C ASN A 52 -14.74 10.43 5.72
N SER A 53 -14.21 10.81 4.57
CA SER A 53 -13.52 12.08 4.38
C SER A 53 -13.92 12.69 3.05
N ALA A 54 -13.83 14.02 2.95
CA ALA A 54 -13.94 14.73 1.68
C ALA A 54 -12.76 14.41 0.73
N TRP A 55 -11.69 13.84 1.27
CA TRP A 55 -10.47 13.46 0.59
C TRP A 55 -10.34 11.95 0.57
N PHE A 56 -9.09 11.44 0.63
CA PHE A 56 -8.82 10.03 0.84
C PHE A 56 -8.58 9.77 2.31
N SER A 57 -9.11 8.67 2.82
CA SER A 57 -8.83 8.20 4.17
C SER A 57 -8.47 6.73 4.14
N GLY A 58 -7.74 6.28 5.14
CA GLY A 58 -7.34 4.89 5.24
C GLY A 58 -6.94 4.49 6.64
N GLY A 59 -6.76 3.21 6.81
CA GLY A 59 -6.30 2.62 8.06
C GLY A 59 -5.41 1.42 7.84
N LEU A 60 -4.53 1.17 8.79
CA LEU A 60 -3.72 -0.04 8.87
C LEU A 60 -4.14 -0.80 10.12
N PHE A 61 -4.38 -2.09 9.96
CA PHE A 61 -4.91 -2.98 11.00
C PHE A 61 -4.02 -4.20 11.11
N LEU A 62 -3.89 -4.76 12.30
CA LEU A 62 -3.34 -6.11 12.45
C LEU A 62 -4.29 -7.14 11.81
N SER A 63 -3.77 -8.30 11.50
CA SER A 63 -4.55 -9.39 10.86
C SER A 63 -5.80 -9.78 11.63
N ASP A 64 -5.82 -9.58 12.94
CA ASP A 64 -6.99 -9.83 13.81
C ASP A 64 -8.06 -8.71 13.78
N GLY A 65 -7.78 -7.61 13.08
CA GLY A 65 -8.65 -6.45 12.99
C GLY A 65 -8.35 -5.31 13.96
N THR A 66 -7.31 -5.44 14.78
CA THR A 66 -6.89 -4.37 15.70
C THR A 66 -6.41 -3.17 14.91
N LEU A 67 -7.00 -2.00 15.17
CA LEU A 67 -6.59 -0.75 14.54
C LEU A 67 -5.20 -0.33 15.02
N LEU A 68 -4.31 -0.07 14.07
CA LEU A 68 -2.98 0.49 14.35
C LEU A 68 -2.92 1.99 14.05
N TYR A 69 -3.28 2.38 12.84
CA TYR A 69 -3.15 3.76 12.36
C TYR A 69 -4.32 4.16 11.48
N LEU A 70 -4.69 5.44 11.56
CA LEU A 70 -5.57 6.11 10.61
C LEU A 70 -4.81 7.23 9.91
N ALA A 71 -5.15 7.48 8.66
CA ALA A 71 -4.59 8.56 7.86
C ALA A 71 -5.65 9.20 6.97
N GLU A 72 -5.48 10.47 6.70
CA GLU A 72 -6.30 11.24 5.77
C GLU A 72 -5.39 12.17 4.97
N ASP A 73 -5.61 12.26 3.66
CA ASP A 73 -4.84 13.12 2.78
C ASP A 73 -5.60 13.40 1.48
N ILE A 74 -5.16 14.40 0.73
CA ILE A 74 -5.69 14.70 -0.61
C ILE A 74 -5.25 13.69 -1.68
N SER A 75 -4.35 12.79 -1.35
CA SER A 75 -3.81 11.76 -2.24
C SER A 75 -3.85 10.38 -1.57
N SER A 76 -4.34 9.38 -2.29
CA SER A 76 -4.32 7.99 -1.81
C SER A 76 -2.90 7.47 -1.58
N GLN A 77 -1.94 7.94 -2.37
CA GLN A 77 -0.53 7.58 -2.20
C GLN A 77 0.01 8.08 -0.87
N ASN A 78 -0.34 9.32 -0.50
CA ASN A 78 0.07 9.91 0.77
C ASN A 78 -0.57 9.20 1.96
N VAL A 79 -1.82 8.75 1.83
CA VAL A 79 -2.48 7.93 2.85
C VAL A 79 -1.65 6.67 3.13
N LEU A 80 -1.27 5.94 2.07
CA LEU A 80 -0.44 4.74 2.21
C LEU A 80 0.94 5.08 2.78
N ASP A 81 1.57 6.16 2.36
CA ASP A 81 2.87 6.60 2.88
C ASP A 81 2.81 6.89 4.38
N GLN A 82 1.75 7.53 4.87
CA GLN A 82 1.56 7.79 6.29
C GLN A 82 1.38 6.51 7.10
N LEU A 83 0.57 5.58 6.60
CA LEU A 83 0.34 4.29 7.26
C LEU A 83 1.61 3.45 7.32
N ILE A 84 2.31 3.32 6.18
CA ILE A 84 3.55 2.54 6.06
C ILE A 84 4.67 3.18 6.88
N GLY A 85 4.80 4.52 6.81
CA GLY A 85 5.80 5.25 7.59
C GLY A 85 5.60 5.10 9.10
N SER A 86 4.35 5.11 9.57
CA SER A 86 4.03 4.87 10.97
C SER A 86 4.39 3.45 11.40
N ALA A 87 4.11 2.46 10.56
CA ALA A 87 4.47 1.06 10.82
C ALA A 87 5.99 0.87 10.89
N LEU A 88 6.73 1.48 9.97
CA LEU A 88 8.19 1.44 9.96
C LEU A 88 8.78 2.09 11.21
N ARG A 89 8.28 3.25 11.58
CA ARG A 89 8.73 3.97 12.80
C ARG A 89 8.55 3.13 14.06
N ASP A 90 7.42 2.43 14.16
CA ASP A 90 7.04 1.68 15.35
C ASP A 90 7.48 0.21 15.32
N GLY A 91 8.19 -0.21 14.26
CA GLY A 91 8.72 -1.57 14.13
C GLY A 91 7.64 -2.63 13.88
N VAL A 92 6.50 -2.24 13.30
CA VAL A 92 5.41 -3.18 12.98
C VAL A 92 5.76 -3.98 11.73
N ASP A 93 5.58 -5.31 11.80
CA ASP A 93 5.70 -6.18 10.62
C ASP A 93 4.46 -6.01 9.74
N THR A 94 4.61 -5.32 8.62
CA THR A 94 3.52 -5.06 7.69
C THR A 94 2.94 -6.33 7.06
N ALA A 95 3.69 -7.43 7.02
CA ALA A 95 3.20 -8.72 6.55
C ALA A 95 2.11 -9.33 7.46
N GLU A 96 2.00 -8.85 8.70
CA GLU A 96 0.96 -9.22 9.67
C GLU A 96 -0.17 -8.19 9.76
N THR A 97 -0.36 -7.39 8.71
CA THR A 97 -1.35 -6.32 8.66
C THR A 97 -2.25 -6.43 7.43
N PHE A 98 -3.33 -5.66 7.44
CA PHE A 98 -4.07 -5.33 6.24
C PHE A 98 -4.40 -3.84 6.23
N ALA A 99 -4.55 -3.29 5.02
CA ALA A 99 -4.88 -1.90 4.82
C ALA A 99 -6.31 -1.72 4.29
N VAL A 100 -6.93 -0.62 4.67
CA VAL A 100 -8.21 -0.17 4.11
C VAL A 100 -8.02 1.23 3.54
N LEU A 101 -8.52 1.45 2.33
CA LEU A 101 -8.54 2.76 1.68
C LEU A 101 -9.96 3.13 1.32
N LYS A 102 -10.42 4.29 1.74
CA LYS A 102 -11.65 4.92 1.27
C LYS A 102 -11.29 5.97 0.22
N GLY A 103 -11.54 5.62 -1.02
CA GLY A 103 -11.20 6.39 -2.21
C GLY A 103 -10.71 5.48 -3.34
N ASN A 104 -10.39 6.07 -4.47
CA ASN A 104 -9.93 5.33 -5.64
C ASN A 104 -8.47 4.92 -5.49
N CYS A 105 -8.15 3.71 -5.95
CA CYS A 105 -6.80 3.16 -5.92
C CYS A 105 -6.23 3.12 -7.33
N VAL A 106 -5.14 3.84 -7.53
CA VAL A 106 -4.33 3.83 -8.77
C VAL A 106 -3.13 2.89 -8.61
N VAL A 107 -2.45 2.61 -9.70
CA VAL A 107 -1.33 1.65 -9.70
C VAL A 107 -0.21 2.05 -8.75
N GLU A 108 0.09 3.34 -8.63
CA GLU A 108 1.13 3.85 -7.73
C GLU A 108 0.81 3.53 -6.27
N THR A 109 -0.45 3.68 -5.88
CA THR A 109 -0.93 3.37 -4.53
C THR A 109 -0.82 1.86 -4.26
N MET A 110 -1.25 1.04 -5.23
CA MET A 110 -1.13 -0.42 -5.13
C MET A 110 0.33 -0.88 -4.99
N ARG A 111 1.23 -0.28 -5.76
CA ARG A 111 2.68 -0.58 -5.67
C ARG A 111 3.23 -0.31 -4.28
N LYS A 112 2.80 0.76 -3.63
CA LYS A 112 3.22 1.06 -2.25
C LYS A 112 2.82 -0.05 -1.29
N ALA A 113 1.60 -0.55 -1.39
CA ALA A 113 1.13 -1.67 -0.58
C ALA A 113 1.95 -2.95 -0.83
N VAL A 114 2.25 -3.26 -2.10
CA VAL A 114 3.07 -4.43 -2.48
C VAL A 114 4.50 -4.30 -1.96
N ILE A 115 5.13 -3.15 -2.15
CA ILE A 115 6.50 -2.88 -1.70
C ILE A 115 6.60 -2.99 -0.17
N ALA A 116 5.59 -2.51 0.53
CA ALA A 116 5.51 -2.61 1.98
C ALA A 116 5.16 -4.01 2.49
N LYS A 117 4.90 -4.97 1.58
CA LYS A 117 4.53 -6.35 1.92
C LYS A 117 3.21 -6.49 2.68
N ILE A 118 2.29 -5.56 2.47
CA ILE A 118 0.92 -5.65 3.00
C ILE A 118 0.16 -6.69 2.18
N PRO A 119 -0.25 -7.81 2.77
CA PRO A 119 -0.78 -8.94 1.99
C PRO A 119 -2.25 -8.79 1.59
N VAL A 120 -3.00 -7.95 2.29
CA VAL A 120 -4.44 -7.75 2.07
C VAL A 120 -4.74 -6.26 2.02
N PHE A 121 -5.43 -5.84 0.98
CA PHE A 121 -5.80 -4.44 0.77
C PHE A 121 -7.26 -4.34 0.38
N ALA A 122 -8.06 -3.68 1.22
CA ALA A 122 -9.46 -3.42 0.98
C ALA A 122 -9.63 -1.98 0.45
N VAL A 123 -10.25 -1.83 -0.70
CA VAL A 123 -10.47 -0.53 -1.34
C VAL A 123 -11.96 -0.26 -1.44
N CYS A 124 -12.40 0.82 -0.77
CA CYS A 124 -13.79 1.31 -0.86
C CYS A 124 -13.84 2.41 -1.93
N GLY A 125 -13.73 2.03 -3.17
CA GLY A 125 -13.71 2.91 -4.33
C GLY A 125 -13.32 2.14 -5.59
N ALA A 126 -13.10 2.86 -6.68
CA ALA A 126 -12.67 2.25 -7.93
C ALA A 126 -11.18 1.86 -7.86
N VAL A 127 -10.86 0.75 -8.52
CA VAL A 127 -9.48 0.28 -8.66
C VAL A 127 -9.17 0.21 -10.16
N THR A 128 -8.08 0.85 -10.58
CA THR A 128 -7.69 0.83 -11.99
C THR A 128 -7.28 -0.58 -12.44
N ALA A 129 -7.40 -0.86 -13.72
CA ALA A 129 -6.98 -2.15 -14.28
C ALA A 129 -5.49 -2.45 -14.01
N ALA A 130 -4.65 -1.43 -14.11
CA ALA A 130 -3.22 -1.55 -13.79
C ALA A 130 -2.97 -1.89 -12.31
N ALA A 131 -3.73 -1.30 -11.39
CA ALA A 131 -3.64 -1.61 -9.97
C ALA A 131 -4.08 -3.05 -9.68
N LYS A 132 -5.17 -3.52 -10.27
CA LYS A 132 -5.63 -4.92 -10.15
C LYS A 132 -4.59 -5.90 -10.64
N LYS A 133 -4.01 -5.63 -11.81
CA LYS A 133 -2.94 -6.46 -12.39
C LYS A 133 -1.73 -6.54 -11.48
N THR A 134 -1.31 -5.41 -10.91
CA THR A 134 -0.19 -5.35 -9.96
C THR A 134 -0.46 -6.19 -8.71
N ALA A 135 -1.66 -6.10 -8.16
CA ALA A 135 -2.06 -6.92 -7.01
C ALA A 135 -2.02 -8.42 -7.33
N ASP A 136 -2.60 -8.83 -8.46
CA ASP A 136 -2.63 -10.22 -8.90
C ASP A 136 -1.23 -10.80 -9.11
N GLU A 137 -0.36 -10.08 -9.80
CA GLU A 137 1.01 -10.51 -10.08
C GLU A 137 1.85 -10.65 -8.80
N ALA A 138 1.59 -9.84 -7.80
CA ALA A 138 2.29 -9.88 -6.51
C ALA A 138 1.69 -10.88 -5.52
N GLY A 139 0.48 -11.38 -5.77
CA GLY A 139 -0.24 -12.23 -4.84
C GLY A 139 -0.90 -11.49 -3.68
N LEU A 140 -1.08 -10.16 -3.82
CA LEU A 140 -1.81 -9.36 -2.84
C LEU A 140 -3.31 -9.62 -2.99
N ARG A 141 -3.97 -9.91 -1.87
CA ARG A 141 -5.43 -10.11 -1.85
C ARG A 141 -6.14 -8.77 -1.83
N LEU A 142 -6.75 -8.41 -2.95
CA LEU A 142 -7.55 -7.20 -3.11
C LEU A 142 -9.01 -7.51 -2.80
N ILE A 143 -9.60 -6.68 -1.95
CA ILE A 143 -11.02 -6.79 -1.54
C ILE A 143 -11.79 -5.53 -1.93
#